data_12fc342a0e984ca5615aca795748c1da
#
_entry.id   12fc342a0e984ca5615aca795748c1da
#
_cell.length_a   1.000
_cell.length_b   1.000
_cell.length_c   1.000
_cell.angle_alpha   90.00
_cell.angle_beta   90.00
_cell.angle_gamma   90.00
#
_symmetry.space_group_name_H-M   'P 1'
#
loop_
_entity.id
_entity.type
_entity.pdbx_description
1 polymer ?
#
loop_
_entity_poly.entity_id
_entity_poly.type
_entity_poly.pdbx_seq_one_letter_code
_entity_poly.pdbx_strand_id
1 'polypeptide(L)'
;MIHPDAPSSPHPASPRAGRAARSTAVLLALDVVLILLFAALGRDTHRHGLDPAGILITASPFLVACLAGWALLSRTLSPARLWPGGVVLWIITVVAGLGIRALFGGGVALSFAIVTLCVLGAFLLVPRAAAALIARRRAARVRP
;
A
#
# COMPACT_ATOMS: atom_id res chain seq x y z
N MET A 1 30.54 -25.93 -42.41
CA MET A 1 29.11 -25.65 -42.65
C MET A 1 28.56 -25.14 -41.33
N ILE A 2 28.54 -23.79 -41.16
CA ILE A 2 28.16 -23.12 -39.89
C ILE A 2 26.67 -22.84 -40.00
N HIS A 3 25.86 -23.41 -39.08
CA HIS A 3 24.43 -23.12 -38.97
C HIS A 3 24.25 -21.78 -38.30
N PRO A 4 23.59 -20.77 -38.89
CA PRO A 4 23.31 -19.51 -38.21
C PRO A 4 22.22 -19.74 -37.17
N ASP A 5 22.53 -19.33 -35.93
CA ASP A 5 21.59 -19.32 -34.80
C ASP A 5 20.34 -18.52 -35.15
N ALA A 6 19.20 -19.17 -35.10
CA ALA A 6 17.90 -18.52 -35.25
C ALA A 6 17.67 -17.57 -34.05
N PRO A 7 17.16 -16.33 -34.27
CA PRO A 7 16.87 -15.39 -33.21
C PRO A 7 15.80 -15.99 -32.28
N SER A 8 16.15 -16.10 -31.00
CA SER A 8 15.25 -16.55 -29.93
C SER A 8 14.03 -15.61 -29.85
N SER A 9 12.87 -16.12 -30.22
CA SER A 9 11.59 -15.42 -30.11
C SER A 9 11.33 -15.01 -28.63
N PRO A 10 10.85 -13.77 -28.37
CA PRO A 10 10.51 -13.36 -27.02
C PRO A 10 9.43 -14.29 -26.45
N HIS A 11 9.74 -14.95 -25.35
CA HIS A 11 8.78 -15.82 -24.66
C HIS A 11 7.61 -14.96 -24.15
N PRO A 12 6.35 -15.27 -24.51
CA PRO A 12 5.19 -14.54 -23.98
C PRO A 12 5.14 -14.68 -22.45
N ALA A 13 5.01 -13.54 -21.77
CA ALA A 13 4.90 -13.49 -20.31
C ALA A 13 3.78 -14.43 -19.82
N SER A 14 4.08 -15.28 -18.86
CA SER A 14 3.13 -16.29 -18.38
C SER A 14 1.86 -15.63 -17.81
N PRO A 15 0.66 -16.20 -18.06
CA PRO A 15 -0.62 -15.65 -17.55
C PRO A 15 -0.66 -15.47 -16.02
N ARG A 16 0.17 -16.23 -15.30
CA ARG A 16 0.32 -16.13 -13.84
C ARG A 16 1.04 -14.84 -13.39
N ALA A 17 2.08 -14.43 -14.12
CA ALA A 17 2.82 -13.21 -13.84
C ALA A 17 1.93 -11.95 -14.04
N GLY A 18 1.13 -11.90 -15.10
CA GLY A 18 0.19 -10.81 -15.33
C GLY A 18 -0.89 -10.68 -14.27
N ARG A 19 -1.37 -11.80 -13.74
CA ARG A 19 -2.39 -11.80 -12.67
C ARG A 19 -1.81 -11.35 -11.33
N ALA A 20 -0.59 -11.75 -11.00
CA ALA A 20 0.11 -11.29 -9.79
C ALA A 20 0.41 -9.79 -9.86
N ALA A 21 0.88 -9.28 -10.99
CA ALA A 21 1.13 -7.85 -11.18
C ALA A 21 -0.16 -7.02 -11.05
N ARG A 22 -1.28 -7.47 -11.59
CA ARG A 22 -2.59 -6.79 -11.44
C ARG A 22 -3.05 -6.75 -9.99
N SER A 23 -2.94 -7.84 -9.24
CA SER A 23 -3.34 -7.85 -7.82
C SER A 23 -2.46 -6.93 -6.97
N THR A 24 -1.18 -6.81 -7.27
CA THR A 24 -0.26 -5.89 -6.61
C THR A 24 -0.62 -4.43 -6.91
N ALA A 25 -0.88 -4.09 -8.17
CA ALA A 25 -1.30 -2.74 -8.57
C ALA A 25 -2.63 -2.33 -7.93
N VAL A 26 -3.60 -3.25 -7.85
CA VAL A 26 -4.89 -3.00 -7.19
C VAL A 26 -4.70 -2.70 -5.70
N LEU A 27 -3.84 -3.45 -5.00
CA LEU A 27 -3.57 -3.19 -3.58
C LEU A 27 -2.86 -1.84 -3.36
N LEU A 28 -1.90 -1.48 -4.23
CA LEU A 28 -1.26 -0.17 -4.16
C LEU A 28 -2.28 0.96 -4.39
N ALA A 29 -3.14 0.84 -5.40
CA ALA A 29 -4.19 1.82 -5.67
C ALA A 29 -5.15 1.94 -4.48
N LEU A 30 -5.52 0.81 -3.86
CA LEU A 30 -6.37 0.79 -2.67
C LEU A 30 -5.69 1.48 -1.48
N ASP A 31 -4.40 1.24 -1.24
CA ASP A 31 -3.64 1.92 -0.19
C ASP A 31 -3.67 3.44 -0.39
N VAL A 32 -3.45 3.93 -1.63
CA VAL A 32 -3.52 5.36 -1.96
C VAL A 32 -4.90 5.93 -1.67
N VAL A 33 -5.96 5.27 -2.12
CA VAL A 33 -7.35 5.70 -1.88
C VAL A 33 -7.67 5.74 -0.38
N LEU A 34 -7.25 4.74 0.39
CA LEU A 34 -7.51 4.67 1.82
C LEU A 34 -6.73 5.74 2.61
N ILE A 35 -5.50 6.09 2.18
CA ILE A 35 -4.75 7.21 2.77
C ILE A 35 -5.44 8.56 2.47
N LEU A 36 -5.96 8.75 1.25
CA LEU A 36 -6.75 9.94 0.91
C LEU A 36 -8.03 10.02 1.74
N LEU A 37 -8.71 8.90 1.91
CA LEU A 37 -9.90 8.81 2.76
C LEU A 37 -9.57 9.14 4.23
N PHE A 38 -8.47 8.63 4.76
CA PHE A 38 -7.99 8.97 6.10
C PHE A 38 -7.77 10.48 6.25
N ALA A 39 -7.11 11.10 5.27
CA ALA A 39 -6.86 12.55 5.29
C ALA A 39 -8.17 13.37 5.19
N ALA A 40 -9.12 12.93 4.36
CA ALA A 40 -10.42 13.57 4.22
C ALA A 40 -11.23 13.51 5.54
N LEU A 41 -11.32 12.34 6.16
CA LEU A 41 -12.01 12.15 7.45
C LEU A 41 -11.36 12.97 8.58
N GLY A 42 -10.02 13.02 8.61
CA GLY A 42 -9.30 13.82 9.59
C GLY A 42 -9.55 15.33 9.46
N ARG A 43 -9.77 15.83 8.24
CA ARG A 43 -10.07 17.27 7.99
C ARG A 43 -11.50 17.64 8.32
N ASP A 44 -12.47 16.78 8.02
CA ASP A 44 -13.89 17.03 8.28
C ASP A 44 -14.16 17.27 9.75
N THR A 45 -13.50 16.51 10.64
CA THR A 45 -13.61 16.68 12.11
C THR A 45 -13.07 18.01 12.64
N HIS A 46 -12.25 18.75 11.88
CA HIS A 46 -11.61 20.00 12.30
C HIS A 46 -12.15 21.27 11.65
N ARG A 47 -13.32 21.25 11.02
CA ARG A 47 -14.00 22.39 10.37
C ARG A 47 -13.19 23.04 9.23
N HIS A 48 -12.22 22.35 8.64
CA HIS A 48 -11.43 22.89 7.51
C HIS A 48 -12.04 22.62 6.14
N GLY A 49 -13.23 22.01 6.08
CA GLY A 49 -13.92 21.67 4.84
C GLY A 49 -13.24 20.59 3.99
N LEU A 50 -13.98 20.02 3.06
CA LEU A 50 -13.48 18.99 2.11
C LEU A 50 -12.84 19.64 0.87
N ASP A 51 -11.93 20.61 1.07
CA ASP A 51 -11.13 21.17 -0.02
C ASP A 51 -10.14 20.13 -0.55
N PRO A 52 -10.19 19.80 -1.86
CA PRO A 52 -9.29 18.78 -2.44
C PRO A 52 -7.80 19.08 -2.27
N ALA A 53 -7.39 20.34 -2.36
CA ALA A 53 -6.00 20.73 -2.18
C ALA A 53 -5.54 20.47 -0.74
N GLY A 54 -6.37 20.83 0.22
CA GLY A 54 -6.09 20.57 1.63
C GLY A 54 -6.06 19.07 1.98
N ILE A 55 -6.91 18.25 1.36
CA ILE A 55 -6.85 16.78 1.52
C ILE A 55 -5.52 16.25 1.02
N LEU A 56 -5.07 16.68 -0.18
CA LEU A 56 -3.80 16.27 -0.75
C LEU A 56 -2.60 16.71 0.10
N ILE A 57 -2.61 17.94 0.62
CA ILE A 57 -1.56 18.43 1.52
C ILE A 57 -1.50 17.59 2.80
N THR A 58 -2.66 17.25 3.38
CA THR A 58 -2.73 16.43 4.60
C THR A 58 -2.31 14.98 4.33
N ALA A 59 -2.66 14.41 3.18
CA ALA A 59 -2.33 13.04 2.80
C ALA A 59 -0.86 12.90 2.35
N SER A 60 -0.25 13.94 1.79
CA SER A 60 1.05 13.88 1.11
C SER A 60 2.18 13.24 1.94
N PRO A 61 2.37 13.50 3.23
CA PRO A 61 3.41 12.84 4.03
C PRO A 61 3.23 11.31 4.07
N PHE A 62 2.00 10.87 4.22
CA PHE A 62 1.67 9.44 4.30
C PHE A 62 1.71 8.77 2.93
N LEU A 63 1.30 9.46 1.86
CA LEU A 63 1.42 8.98 0.49
C LEU A 63 2.90 8.78 0.10
N VAL A 64 3.75 9.78 0.37
CA VAL A 64 5.19 9.67 0.10
C VAL A 64 5.79 8.50 0.88
N ALA A 65 5.50 8.39 2.17
CA ALA A 65 5.97 7.29 3.01
C ALA A 65 5.50 5.92 2.52
N CYS A 66 4.22 5.79 2.12
CA CYS A 66 3.65 4.55 1.59
C CYS A 66 4.30 4.16 0.26
N LEU A 67 4.40 5.08 -0.70
CA LEU A 67 5.00 4.81 -2.01
C LEU A 67 6.49 4.46 -1.90
N ALA A 68 7.24 5.18 -1.05
CA ALA A 68 8.63 4.85 -0.75
C ALA A 68 8.74 3.45 -0.10
N GLY A 69 7.86 3.12 0.85
CA GLY A 69 7.77 1.81 1.46
C GLY A 69 7.48 0.70 0.44
N TRP A 70 6.54 0.92 -0.49
CA TRP A 70 6.27 -0.01 -1.59
C TRP A 70 7.51 -0.21 -2.48
N ALA A 71 8.18 0.86 -2.88
CA ALA A 71 9.38 0.79 -3.71
C ALA A 71 10.53 0.04 -3.02
N LEU A 72 10.75 0.31 -1.73
CA LEU A 72 11.80 -0.32 -0.93
C LEU A 72 11.51 -1.82 -0.69
N LEU A 73 10.30 -2.13 -0.23
CA LEU A 73 9.94 -3.50 0.15
C LEU A 73 9.75 -4.42 -1.06
N SER A 74 9.36 -3.89 -2.24
CA SER A 74 9.17 -4.70 -3.44
C SER A 74 10.43 -5.45 -3.89
N ARG A 75 11.62 -5.02 -3.43
CA ARG A 75 12.91 -5.66 -3.74
C ARG A 75 13.26 -6.83 -2.81
N THR A 76 12.75 -6.85 -1.60
CA THR A 76 13.13 -7.81 -0.55
C THR A 76 11.94 -8.57 0.04
N LEU A 77 10.81 -7.92 0.15
CA LEU A 77 9.56 -8.45 0.70
C LEU A 77 8.41 -8.18 -0.27
N SER A 78 7.29 -8.88 -0.10
CA SER A 78 6.08 -8.59 -0.86
C SER A 78 5.15 -7.68 -0.04
N PRO A 79 5.02 -6.37 -0.37
CA PRO A 79 4.13 -5.47 0.35
C PRO A 79 2.64 -5.86 0.22
N ALA A 80 2.32 -6.66 -0.80
CA ALA A 80 0.97 -7.20 -1.02
C ALA A 80 0.59 -8.31 -0.02
N ARG A 81 1.56 -8.95 0.64
CA ARG A 81 1.30 -10.00 1.63
C ARG A 81 1.07 -9.35 3.00
N LEU A 82 0.13 -9.93 3.79
CA LEU A 82 -0.14 -9.42 5.13
C LEU A 82 1.12 -9.44 6.01
N TRP A 83 1.79 -10.57 6.08
CA TRP A 83 2.98 -10.76 6.91
C TRP A 83 4.16 -11.24 6.06
N PRO A 84 5.37 -10.76 6.25
CA PRO A 84 5.73 -9.57 7.06
C PRO A 84 5.53 -8.24 6.29
N GLY A 85 5.44 -8.27 4.94
CA GLY A 85 5.50 -7.10 4.07
C GLY A 85 4.45 -6.02 4.37
N GLY A 86 3.18 -6.41 4.55
CA GLY A 86 2.10 -5.47 4.85
C GLY A 86 2.26 -4.78 6.20
N VAL A 87 2.69 -5.54 7.23
CA VAL A 87 2.93 -4.97 8.57
C VAL A 87 4.10 -4.00 8.55
N VAL A 88 5.21 -4.35 7.89
CA VAL A 88 6.36 -3.46 7.75
C VAL A 88 5.99 -2.21 6.95
N LEU A 89 5.23 -2.35 5.86
CA LEU A 89 4.72 -1.21 5.09
C LEU A 89 3.87 -0.27 5.95
N TRP A 90 2.95 -0.81 6.74
CA TRP A 90 2.14 -0.03 7.67
C TRP A 90 3.01 0.78 8.64
N ILE A 91 3.96 0.15 9.31
CA ILE A 91 4.86 0.84 10.25
C ILE A 91 5.67 1.93 9.55
N ILE A 92 6.26 1.64 8.38
CA ILE A 92 6.98 2.65 7.59
C ILE A 92 6.06 3.82 7.24
N THR A 93 4.85 3.55 6.76
CA THR A 93 3.89 4.59 6.37
C THR A 93 3.54 5.49 7.55
N VAL A 94 3.29 4.93 8.73
CA VAL A 94 2.95 5.71 9.93
C VAL A 94 4.15 6.49 10.45
N VAL A 95 5.28 5.82 10.70
CA VAL A 95 6.45 6.47 11.32
C VAL A 95 7.05 7.53 10.40
N ALA A 96 7.32 7.18 9.13
CA ALA A 96 7.87 8.15 8.18
C ALA A 96 6.86 9.25 7.84
N GLY A 97 5.57 8.91 7.70
CA GLY A 97 4.51 9.90 7.45
C GLY A 97 4.37 10.92 8.57
N LEU A 98 4.37 10.49 9.84
CA LEU A 98 4.37 11.39 11.00
C LEU A 98 5.67 12.20 11.07
N GLY A 99 6.81 11.60 10.78
CA GLY A 99 8.11 12.28 10.73
C GLY A 99 8.13 13.39 9.67
N ILE A 100 7.71 13.09 8.44
CA ILE A 100 7.60 14.08 7.35
C ILE A 100 6.64 15.20 7.76
N ARG A 101 5.47 14.86 8.33
CA ARG A 101 4.50 15.85 8.80
C ARG A 101 5.10 16.79 9.85
N ALA A 102 5.85 16.26 10.81
CA ALA A 102 6.54 17.06 11.84
C ALA A 102 7.57 18.01 11.23
N LEU A 103 8.36 17.53 10.26
CA LEU A 103 9.38 18.35 9.55
C LEU A 103 8.78 19.53 8.79
N PHE A 104 7.56 19.36 8.25
CA PHE A 104 6.82 20.44 7.57
C PHE A 104 5.96 21.30 8.52
N GLY A 105 6.21 21.26 9.83
CA GLY A 105 5.52 22.08 10.81
C GLY A 105 4.09 21.64 11.13
N GLY A 106 3.67 20.48 10.65
CA GLY A 106 2.39 19.87 11.04
C GLY A 106 2.44 19.39 12.49
N GLY A 107 1.50 19.82 13.33
CA GLY A 107 1.41 19.33 14.70
C GLY A 107 1.23 17.80 14.74
N VAL A 108 2.01 17.13 15.62
CA VAL A 108 1.90 15.69 15.88
C VAL A 108 1.52 15.51 17.36
N ALA A 109 0.25 15.80 17.69
CA ALA A 109 -0.27 15.49 18.99
C ALA A 109 -0.30 13.96 19.20
N LEU A 110 -0.11 13.50 20.43
CA LEU A 110 -0.12 12.06 20.74
C LEU A 110 -1.43 11.39 20.32
N SER A 111 -2.56 12.06 20.51
CA SER A 111 -3.88 11.59 20.08
C SER A 111 -3.93 11.38 18.55
N PHE A 112 -3.38 12.32 17.78
CA PHE A 112 -3.29 12.18 16.32
C PHE A 112 -2.40 11.00 15.91
N ALA A 113 -1.26 10.81 16.57
CA ALA A 113 -0.37 9.68 16.30
C ALA A 113 -1.06 8.33 16.58
N ILE A 114 -1.80 8.21 17.68
CA ILE A 114 -2.55 6.99 18.02
C ILE A 114 -3.65 6.71 16.99
N VAL A 115 -4.44 7.72 16.64
CA VAL A 115 -5.50 7.59 15.62
C VAL A 115 -4.90 7.19 14.27
N THR A 116 -3.82 7.84 13.87
CA THR A 116 -3.09 7.52 12.62
C THR A 116 -2.61 6.07 12.64
N LEU A 117 -1.99 5.62 13.72
CA LEU A 117 -1.53 4.23 13.86
C LEU A 117 -2.68 3.23 13.70
N CYS A 118 -3.79 3.45 14.42
CA CYS A 118 -4.93 2.53 14.42
C CYS A 118 -5.67 2.54 13.07
N VAL A 119 -5.99 3.72 12.54
CA VAL A 119 -6.81 3.85 11.33
C VAL A 119 -6.03 3.42 10.09
N LEU A 120 -4.78 3.87 9.92
CA LEU A 120 -3.95 3.39 8.81
C LEU A 120 -3.60 1.91 8.97
N GLY A 121 -3.48 1.41 10.21
CA GLY A 121 -3.32 -0.03 10.45
C GLY A 121 -4.51 -0.82 9.94
N ALA A 122 -5.72 -0.42 10.30
CA ALA A 122 -6.93 -1.05 9.79
C ALA A 122 -7.01 -0.95 8.26
N PHE A 123 -6.80 0.23 7.68
CA PHE A 123 -6.92 0.47 6.25
C PHE A 123 -5.91 -0.32 5.41
N LEU A 124 -4.66 -0.40 5.86
CA LEU A 124 -3.62 -1.11 5.13
C LEU A 124 -3.63 -2.63 5.38
N LEU A 125 -3.99 -3.08 6.59
CA LEU A 125 -3.90 -4.51 6.93
C LEU A 125 -5.19 -5.29 6.65
N VAL A 126 -6.39 -4.69 6.83
CA VAL A 126 -7.66 -5.40 6.62
C VAL A 126 -7.83 -5.91 5.19
N PRO A 127 -7.58 -5.13 4.12
CA PRO A 127 -7.68 -5.63 2.75
C PRO A 127 -6.71 -6.81 2.47
N ARG A 128 -5.52 -6.76 3.04
CA ARG A 128 -4.52 -7.84 2.93
C ARG A 128 -4.95 -9.10 3.68
N ALA A 129 -5.51 -8.94 4.88
CA ALA A 129 -6.07 -10.04 5.67
C ALA A 129 -7.24 -10.69 4.93
N ALA A 130 -8.15 -9.90 4.38
CA ALA A 130 -9.27 -10.38 3.59
C ALA A 130 -8.80 -11.15 2.35
N ALA A 131 -7.84 -10.61 1.59
CA ALA A 131 -7.26 -11.28 0.43
C ALA A 131 -6.61 -12.61 0.80
N ALA A 132 -5.85 -12.65 1.90
CA ALA A 132 -5.22 -13.87 2.41
C ALA A 132 -6.24 -14.93 2.84
N LEU A 133 -7.32 -14.52 3.52
CA LEU A 133 -8.40 -15.42 3.94
C LEU A 133 -9.16 -16.01 2.75
N ILE A 134 -9.49 -15.18 1.75
CA ILE A 134 -10.15 -15.63 0.52
C ILE A 134 -9.26 -16.64 -0.23
N ALA A 135 -7.96 -16.37 -0.34
CA ALA A 135 -7.01 -17.28 -0.98
C ALA A 135 -6.94 -18.63 -0.26
N ARG A 136 -6.90 -18.63 1.09
CA ARG A 136 -6.91 -19.84 1.91
C ARG A 136 -8.20 -20.66 1.70
N ARG A 137 -9.37 -20.00 1.72
CA ARG A 137 -10.68 -20.66 1.51
C ARG A 137 -10.79 -21.27 0.11
N ARG A 138 -10.28 -20.59 -0.93
CA ARG A 138 -10.25 -21.15 -2.30
C ARG A 138 -9.35 -22.38 -2.39
N ALA A 139 -8.17 -22.34 -1.79
CA ALA A 139 -7.25 -23.48 -1.76
C ALA A 139 -7.83 -24.70 -1.04
N ALA A 140 -8.58 -24.49 0.07
CA ALA A 140 -9.25 -25.58 0.81
C ALA A 140 -10.38 -26.25 0.01
N ARG A 141 -11.06 -25.51 -0.89
CA ARG A 141 -12.14 -26.05 -1.73
C ARG A 141 -11.67 -26.87 -2.93
N VAL A 142 -10.40 -26.77 -3.31
CA VAL A 142 -9.80 -27.46 -4.48
C VAL A 142 -9.09 -28.76 -4.05
N ARG A 143 -8.94 -29.01 -2.75
CA ARG A 143 -8.43 -30.29 -2.25
C ARG A 143 -9.60 -31.27 -2.13
N PRO A 144 -9.61 -32.39 -2.91
CA PRO A 144 -10.60 -33.46 -2.80
C PRO A 144 -10.50 -34.16 -1.45
#